data_1f0508218892f8646ab8d7c66f485a14
#
_entry.id   1f0508218892f8646ab8d7c66f485a14
#
_cell.length_a   1.000
_cell.length_b   1.000
_cell.length_c   1.000
_cell.angle_alpha   90.00
_cell.angle_beta   90.00
_cell.angle_gamma   90.00
#
_symmetry.space_group_name_H-M   'P 1'
#
loop_
_entity.id
_entity.type
_entity.pdbx_description
1 polymer ?
#
loop_
_entity_poly.entity_id
_entity_poly.type
_entity_poly.pdbx_seq_one_letter_code
_entity_poly.pdbx_strand_id
1 'polypeptide(L)'
;VTFWRGPVGGLGEVELVLPALEVVHLHDRGSRGGVMVTGENIPMSSYSGLWYGARPRLAEGRLSVAGQHAAISRRAWRASRKGRALRVWAVGREYKYRETENRRHHVLERPEAQVAMTRSSWKNPDVIFGAAHGAADSVDISLAVLFEGVYTRNLSLSGALISAPGRLLARAGD
;
A
#
# COMPACT_ATOMS: atom_id res chain seq x y z
N VAL A 1 -5.01 6.87 -14.85
CA VAL A 1 -6.23 6.04 -14.89
C VAL A 1 -6.78 5.93 -13.49
N THR A 2 -8.05 6.25 -13.28
CA THR A 2 -8.74 6.04 -12.00
C THR A 2 -8.86 4.54 -11.74
N PHE A 3 -8.32 4.09 -10.60
CA PHE A 3 -8.38 2.69 -10.18
C PHE A 3 -9.66 2.43 -9.37
N TRP A 4 -10.03 3.39 -8.54
CA TRP A 4 -11.25 3.35 -7.73
C TRP A 4 -11.68 4.78 -7.37
N ARG A 5 -13.00 5.00 -7.26
CA ARG A 5 -13.60 6.23 -6.74
C ARG A 5 -14.83 5.85 -5.93
N GLY A 6 -15.03 6.52 -4.80
CA GLY A 6 -16.23 6.32 -4.01
C GLY A 6 -16.30 7.22 -2.78
N PRO A 7 -17.47 7.27 -2.16
CA PRO A 7 -17.69 8.04 -0.95
C PRO A 7 -17.01 7.39 0.26
N VAL A 8 -16.41 8.21 1.10
CA VAL A 8 -15.76 7.77 2.34
C VAL A 8 -16.35 8.54 3.52
N GLY A 9 -17.49 8.06 4.03
CA GLY A 9 -18.17 8.63 5.18
C GLY A 9 -18.33 10.15 5.10
N GLY A 10 -17.99 10.86 6.16
CA GLY A 10 -18.02 12.33 6.21
C GLY A 10 -16.88 13.04 5.47
N LEU A 11 -15.98 12.31 4.83
CA LEU A 11 -14.84 12.89 4.08
C LEU A 11 -15.15 13.16 2.60
N GLY A 12 -16.36 12.78 2.14
CA GLY A 12 -16.79 12.99 0.76
C GLY A 12 -16.21 11.99 -0.24
N GLU A 13 -16.16 12.38 -1.50
CA GLU A 13 -15.60 11.57 -2.59
C GLU A 13 -14.08 11.46 -2.48
N VAL A 14 -13.59 10.24 -2.58
CA VAL A 14 -12.16 9.91 -2.58
C VAL A 14 -11.83 9.15 -3.86
N GLU A 15 -10.74 9.52 -4.49
CA GLU A 15 -10.24 8.90 -5.71
C GLU A 15 -8.87 8.26 -5.50
N LEU A 16 -8.73 7.02 -5.95
CA LEU A 16 -7.48 6.28 -6.02
C LEU A 16 -7.04 6.22 -7.49
N VAL A 17 -5.94 6.89 -7.79
CA VAL A 17 -5.46 7.07 -9.17
C VAL A 17 -4.15 6.31 -9.36
N LEU A 18 -4.04 5.64 -10.50
CA LEU A 18 -2.77 5.12 -11.01
C LEU A 18 -2.29 6.09 -12.10
N PRO A 19 -1.32 6.96 -11.82
CA PRO A 19 -0.73 7.83 -12.83
C PRO A 19 -0.16 7.00 -13.98
N ALA A 20 -0.06 7.59 -15.16
CA ALA A 20 0.58 6.95 -16.30
C ALA A 20 2.01 6.51 -15.94
N LEU A 21 2.42 5.34 -16.44
CA LEU A 21 3.78 4.85 -16.27
C LEU A 21 4.77 5.86 -16.87
N GLU A 22 5.65 6.42 -16.06
CA GLU A 22 6.88 6.99 -16.58
C GLU A 22 7.76 5.83 -17.03
N VAL A 23 7.89 5.68 -18.35
CA VAL A 23 8.87 4.76 -18.94
C VAL A 23 10.24 5.39 -18.73
N VAL A 24 10.85 5.11 -17.60
CA VAL A 24 12.25 5.46 -17.36
C VAL A 24 13.11 4.55 -18.24
N HIS A 25 13.91 5.16 -19.11
CA HIS A 25 14.72 4.50 -20.11
C HIS A 25 15.54 3.31 -19.59
N LEU A 26 15.62 2.33 -20.44
CA LEU A 26 16.30 1.04 -20.62
C LEU A 26 17.53 0.67 -19.75
N HIS A 27 18.03 1.50 -18.86
CA HIS A 27 19.17 1.20 -17.99
C HIS A 27 18.79 0.98 -16.52
N ASP A 28 17.55 1.29 -16.13
CA ASP A 28 17.09 1.07 -14.76
C ASP A 28 16.18 -0.16 -14.69
N ARG A 29 16.43 -1.03 -13.74
CA ARG A 29 15.86 -2.39 -13.59
C ARG A 29 14.33 -2.38 -13.39
N GLY A 30 13.58 -2.04 -14.43
CA GLY A 30 12.12 -2.13 -14.45
C GLY A 30 11.39 -0.79 -14.47
N SER A 31 10.17 -0.79 -15.02
CA SER A 31 9.30 0.37 -15.04
C SER A 31 8.88 0.75 -13.63
N ARG A 32 8.92 2.02 -13.30
CA ARG A 32 8.39 2.56 -12.06
C ARG A 32 6.99 3.09 -12.29
N GLY A 33 6.12 2.93 -11.33
CA GLY A 33 4.78 3.46 -11.35
C GLY A 33 4.34 3.92 -9.97
N GLY A 34 3.27 4.68 -9.94
CA GLY A 34 2.75 5.25 -8.72
C GLY A 34 1.27 4.94 -8.51
N VAL A 35 0.82 5.25 -7.33
CA VAL A 35 -0.58 5.31 -6.93
C VAL A 35 -0.76 6.54 -6.05
N MET A 36 -1.88 7.20 -6.19
CA MET A 36 -2.19 8.43 -5.46
C MET A 36 -3.64 8.41 -5.00
N VAL A 37 -3.85 8.88 -3.79
CA VAL A 37 -5.18 9.15 -3.21
C VAL A 37 -5.40 10.64 -3.17
N THR A 38 -6.54 11.08 -3.66
CA THR A 38 -6.99 12.47 -3.62
C THR A 38 -8.45 12.53 -3.21
N GLY A 39 -8.85 13.63 -2.60
CA GLY A 39 -10.23 13.89 -2.20
C GLY A 39 -10.30 15.27 -1.54
N GLU A 40 -11.51 15.78 -1.40
CA GLU A 40 -11.73 17.14 -0.89
C GLU A 40 -11.32 17.30 0.57
N ASN A 41 -11.70 16.32 1.41
CA ASN A 41 -11.47 16.36 2.86
C ASN A 41 -10.47 15.30 3.34
N ILE A 42 -9.60 14.82 2.48
CA ILE A 42 -8.59 13.82 2.77
C ILE A 42 -7.21 14.32 2.33
N PRO A 43 -6.15 14.17 3.13
CA PRO A 43 -4.83 14.57 2.71
C PRO A 43 -4.36 13.71 1.53
N MET A 44 -3.76 14.36 0.55
CA MET A 44 -3.16 13.66 -0.57
C MET A 44 -2.05 12.72 -0.06
N SER A 45 -2.13 11.47 -0.49
CA SER A 45 -1.10 10.47 -0.23
C SER A 45 -0.67 9.82 -1.53
N SER A 46 0.61 9.51 -1.66
CA SER A 46 1.14 8.88 -2.86
C SER A 46 2.19 7.83 -2.53
N TYR A 47 2.25 6.80 -3.36
CA TYR A 47 3.27 5.78 -3.31
C TYR A 47 3.81 5.52 -4.71
N SER A 48 5.13 5.48 -4.85
CA SER A 48 5.81 5.12 -6.09
C SER A 48 6.78 3.96 -5.85
N GLY A 49 6.83 3.01 -6.77
CA GLY A 49 7.70 1.84 -6.64
C GLY A 49 7.86 1.09 -7.97
N LEU A 50 8.60 0.01 -7.94
CA LEU A 50 8.73 -0.87 -9.10
C LEU A 50 7.36 -1.42 -9.50
N TRP A 51 7.08 -1.38 -10.80
CA TRP A 51 5.80 -1.83 -11.35
C TRP A 51 5.73 -3.35 -11.44
N TYR A 52 4.59 -3.92 -11.07
CA TYR A 52 4.32 -5.33 -11.24
C TYR A 52 2.84 -5.57 -11.58
N GLY A 53 2.59 -6.06 -12.77
CA GLY A 53 1.24 -6.15 -13.30
C GLY A 53 0.64 -4.75 -13.44
N ALA A 54 -0.46 -4.48 -12.76
CA ALA A 54 -1.17 -3.21 -12.82
C ALA A 54 -0.91 -2.27 -11.62
N ARG A 55 0.08 -2.54 -10.75
CA ARG A 55 0.28 -1.80 -9.48
C ARG A 55 1.74 -1.71 -9.06
N PRO A 56 2.15 -0.63 -8.34
CA PRO A 56 3.49 -0.55 -7.77
C PRO A 56 3.68 -1.57 -6.64
N ARG A 57 4.87 -2.16 -6.55
CA ARG A 57 5.26 -3.11 -5.50
C ARG A 57 5.73 -2.36 -4.26
N LEU A 58 5.61 -3.01 -3.08
CA LEU A 58 6.14 -2.50 -1.81
C LEU A 58 7.68 -2.48 -1.70
N ALA A 59 8.40 -3.01 -2.69
CA ALA A 59 9.86 -2.99 -2.69
C ALA A 59 10.39 -1.68 -3.27
N GLU A 60 11.40 -1.10 -2.63
CA GLU A 60 12.12 0.09 -3.12
C GLU A 60 11.19 1.28 -3.43
N GLY A 61 10.10 1.38 -2.68
CA GLY A 61 9.11 2.41 -2.90
C GLY A 61 9.32 3.65 -2.05
N ARG A 62 8.74 4.76 -2.52
CA ARG A 62 8.67 6.04 -1.81
C ARG A 62 7.23 6.34 -1.46
N LEU A 63 6.99 6.61 -0.19
CA LEU A 63 5.69 7.02 0.34
C LEU A 63 5.73 8.50 0.69
N SER A 64 4.69 9.22 0.32
CA SER A 64 4.43 10.58 0.76
C SER A 64 3.01 10.67 1.29
N VAL A 65 2.82 11.38 2.39
CA VAL A 65 1.53 11.60 3.05
C VAL A 65 1.42 13.07 3.43
N ALA A 66 0.37 13.74 3.01
CA ALA A 66 0.17 15.17 3.24
C ALA A 66 1.40 16.02 2.83
N GLY A 67 2.04 15.67 1.71
CA GLY A 67 3.25 16.34 1.21
C GLY A 67 4.56 16.01 1.94
N GLN A 68 4.53 15.15 2.97
CA GLN A 68 5.70 14.74 3.74
C GLN A 68 6.17 13.34 3.35
N HIS A 69 7.47 13.14 3.27
CA HIS A 69 8.04 11.79 3.10
C HIS A 69 7.76 10.92 4.31
N ALA A 70 7.38 9.67 4.05
CA ALA A 70 7.11 8.68 5.06
C ALA A 70 8.09 7.49 4.94
N ALA A 71 8.48 6.94 6.07
CA ALA A 71 9.35 5.77 6.10
C ALA A 71 8.54 4.49 6.09
N ILE A 72 9.05 3.50 5.37
CA ILE A 72 8.44 2.17 5.28
C ILE A 72 9.48 1.13 5.66
N SER A 73 9.13 0.20 6.54
CA SER A 73 9.97 -0.92 6.91
C SER A 73 9.19 -2.23 6.86
N ARG A 74 9.83 -3.27 6.39
CA ARG A 74 9.25 -4.60 6.27
C ARG A 74 10.26 -5.67 6.68
N ARG A 75 9.81 -6.59 7.55
CA ARG A 75 10.57 -7.79 7.90
C ARG A 75 10.05 -8.98 7.10
N ALA A 76 10.60 -9.20 5.91
CA ALA A 76 10.13 -10.24 4.97
C ALA A 76 10.28 -11.69 5.49
N TRP A 77 11.20 -11.94 6.42
CA TRP A 77 11.60 -13.27 6.87
C TRP A 77 10.81 -13.85 8.07
N ARG A 78 9.84 -13.12 8.60
CA ARG A 78 9.07 -13.64 9.73
C ARG A 78 7.94 -14.56 9.28
N ALA A 79 7.86 -15.76 9.86
CA ALA A 79 6.86 -16.77 9.55
C ALA A 79 5.42 -16.33 9.94
N SER A 80 5.26 -15.53 10.99
CA SER A 80 3.93 -15.08 11.43
C SER A 80 3.36 -13.93 10.59
N ARG A 81 2.03 -13.89 10.42
CA ARG A 81 1.32 -12.77 9.74
C ARG A 81 1.62 -11.42 10.40
N LYS A 82 1.61 -11.36 11.75
CA LYS A 82 1.95 -10.15 12.51
C LYS A 82 3.40 -9.72 12.29
N GLY A 83 4.32 -10.66 12.17
CA GLY A 83 5.74 -10.36 11.92
C GLY A 83 6.05 -9.86 10.51
N ARG A 84 5.16 -10.13 9.54
CA ARG A 84 5.27 -9.65 8.14
C ARG A 84 4.54 -8.34 7.89
N ALA A 85 3.88 -7.77 8.89
CA ALA A 85 3.22 -6.48 8.75
C ALA A 85 4.20 -5.42 8.23
N LEU A 86 3.70 -4.59 7.33
CA LEU A 86 4.40 -3.39 6.91
C LEU A 86 4.33 -2.37 8.04
N ARG A 87 5.46 -1.84 8.45
CA ARG A 87 5.53 -0.70 9.36
C ARG A 87 5.69 0.57 8.55
N VAL A 88 4.92 1.57 8.88
CA VAL A 88 4.90 2.87 8.22
C VAL A 88 5.03 3.94 9.29
N TRP A 89 5.93 4.89 9.07
CA TRP A 89 6.07 6.10 9.88
C TRP A 89 5.73 7.29 9.01
N ALA A 90 4.59 7.88 9.27
CA ALA A 90 4.06 9.00 8.51
C ALA A 90 3.44 10.03 9.45
N VAL A 91 3.67 11.31 9.19
CA VAL A 91 3.12 12.46 9.95
C VAL A 91 3.23 12.30 11.47
N GLY A 92 4.42 11.85 11.93
CA GLY A 92 4.71 11.65 13.35
C GLY A 92 4.07 10.43 14.01
N ARG A 93 3.46 9.52 13.23
CA ARG A 93 2.75 8.33 13.73
C ARG A 93 3.35 7.05 13.19
N GLU A 94 3.29 5.97 13.99
CA GLU A 94 3.63 4.61 13.55
C GLU A 94 2.37 3.82 13.24
N TYR A 95 2.34 3.23 12.05
CA TYR A 95 1.28 2.36 11.57
C TYR A 95 1.79 0.96 11.30
N LYS A 96 0.88 -0.02 11.40
CA LYS A 96 1.08 -1.38 10.91
C LYS A 96 0.00 -1.70 9.89
N TYR A 97 0.43 -2.11 8.69
CA TYR A 97 -0.47 -2.58 7.65
C TYR A 97 -0.26 -4.06 7.41
N ARG A 98 -1.32 -4.83 7.44
CA ARG A 98 -1.26 -6.29 7.31
C ARG A 98 -2.46 -6.86 6.58
N GLU A 99 -2.26 -8.00 5.94
CA GLU A 99 -3.32 -8.90 5.48
C GLU A 99 -3.89 -9.67 6.69
N THR A 100 -5.21 -9.81 6.78
CA THR A 100 -5.86 -10.50 7.90
C THR A 100 -6.26 -11.93 7.55
N GLU A 101 -7.38 -12.12 6.90
CA GLU A 101 -7.95 -13.45 6.59
C GLU A 101 -7.44 -13.99 5.26
N ASN A 102 -7.50 -13.17 4.24
CA ASN A 102 -7.09 -13.49 2.88
C ASN A 102 -6.65 -12.21 2.15
N ARG A 103 -6.26 -12.34 0.86
CA ARG A 103 -5.74 -11.26 0.03
C ARG A 103 -6.71 -10.11 -0.25
N ARG A 104 -7.95 -10.21 0.21
CA ARG A 104 -8.98 -9.18 0.04
C ARG A 104 -9.21 -8.38 1.31
N HIS A 105 -8.72 -8.87 2.45
CA HIS A 105 -8.93 -8.24 3.76
C HIS A 105 -7.62 -7.71 4.32
N HIS A 106 -7.55 -6.42 4.52
CA HIS A 106 -6.39 -5.72 5.04
C HIS A 106 -6.78 -4.85 6.21
N VAL A 107 -5.81 -4.57 7.07
CA VAL A 107 -5.98 -3.67 8.22
C VAL A 107 -4.78 -2.76 8.31
N LEU A 108 -5.04 -1.46 8.39
CA LEU A 108 -4.11 -0.43 8.84
C LEU A 108 -4.43 -0.13 10.30
N GLU A 109 -3.46 -0.25 11.19
CA GLU A 109 -3.66 -0.05 12.62
C GLU A 109 -2.56 0.83 13.24
N ARG A 110 -2.95 1.65 14.21
CA ARG A 110 -2.09 2.34 15.18
C ARG A 110 -2.71 2.20 16.58
N PRO A 111 -2.05 2.59 17.68
CA PRO A 111 -2.58 2.34 19.04
C PRO A 111 -4.02 2.80 19.25
N GLU A 112 -4.41 3.95 18.69
CA GLU A 112 -5.71 4.57 18.96
C GLU A 112 -6.75 4.35 17.85
N ALA A 113 -6.34 3.77 16.70
CA ALA A 113 -7.19 3.68 15.51
C ALA A 113 -6.92 2.45 14.66
N GLN A 114 -7.96 1.99 13.99
CA GLN A 114 -7.89 0.90 13.03
C GLN A 114 -8.78 1.21 11.83
N VAL A 115 -8.27 0.95 10.62
CA VAL A 115 -9.06 0.98 9.39
C VAL A 115 -8.98 -0.39 8.74
N ALA A 116 -10.12 -1.08 8.70
CA ALA A 116 -10.25 -2.36 8.01
C ALA A 116 -10.73 -2.13 6.58
N MET A 117 -10.08 -2.77 5.62
CA MET A 117 -10.38 -2.65 4.19
C MET A 117 -10.69 -4.03 3.59
N THR A 118 -11.71 -4.07 2.74
CA THR A 118 -12.14 -5.27 2.03
C THR A 118 -12.36 -4.97 0.55
N ARG A 119 -11.81 -5.80 -0.32
CA ARG A 119 -11.94 -5.68 -1.77
C ARG A 119 -12.92 -6.73 -2.31
N SER A 120 -13.72 -6.38 -3.32
CA SER A 120 -14.54 -7.35 -4.06
C SER A 120 -13.68 -8.37 -4.80
N SER A 121 -12.52 -7.96 -5.31
CA SER A 121 -11.52 -8.80 -5.99
C SER A 121 -10.11 -8.45 -5.56
N TRP A 122 -9.18 -9.40 -5.64
CA TRP A 122 -7.78 -9.15 -5.31
C TRP A 122 -6.99 -8.52 -6.47
N LYS A 123 -7.45 -8.67 -7.72
CA LYS A 123 -6.77 -8.11 -8.90
C LYS A 123 -7.27 -6.70 -9.23
N ASN A 124 -8.51 -6.62 -9.62
CA ASN A 124 -9.17 -5.39 -10.05
C ASN A 124 -10.48 -5.29 -9.26
N PRO A 125 -10.48 -4.71 -8.08
CA PRO A 125 -11.69 -4.57 -7.30
C PRO A 125 -12.59 -3.49 -7.92
N ASP A 126 -13.84 -3.85 -8.22
CA ASP A 126 -14.86 -2.89 -8.62
C ASP A 126 -15.36 -2.12 -7.40
N VAL A 127 -15.27 -2.75 -6.23
CA VAL A 127 -15.73 -2.19 -4.97
C VAL A 127 -14.68 -2.41 -3.88
N ILE A 128 -14.42 -1.36 -3.11
CA ILE A 128 -13.60 -1.37 -1.91
C ILE A 128 -14.46 -0.89 -0.75
N PHE A 129 -14.55 -1.68 0.31
CA PHE A 129 -15.21 -1.31 1.55
C PHE A 129 -14.19 -1.01 2.62
N GLY A 130 -14.49 -0.03 3.47
CA GLY A 130 -13.70 0.28 4.65
C GLY A 130 -14.57 0.47 5.87
N ALA A 131 -14.04 0.08 7.04
CA ALA A 131 -14.60 0.38 8.34
C ALA A 131 -13.52 0.98 9.24
N ALA A 132 -13.78 2.14 9.78
CA ALA A 132 -12.89 2.85 10.69
C ALA A 132 -13.34 2.64 12.13
N HIS A 133 -12.40 2.37 13.03
CA HIS A 133 -12.63 2.13 14.45
C HIS A 133 -11.67 2.97 15.30
N GLY A 134 -12.13 3.35 16.50
CA GLY A 134 -11.36 4.18 17.41
C GLY A 134 -11.26 5.63 16.92
N ALA A 135 -10.16 6.28 17.19
CA ALA A 135 -9.89 7.68 16.81
C ALA A 135 -9.29 7.80 15.41
N ALA A 136 -9.86 7.07 14.43
CA ALA A 136 -9.41 7.13 13.04
C ALA A 136 -9.73 8.50 12.42
N ASP A 137 -8.76 9.06 11.71
CA ASP A 137 -8.87 10.37 11.04
C ASP A 137 -8.62 10.26 9.53
N SER A 138 -8.65 11.40 8.84
CA SER A 138 -8.50 11.46 7.38
C SER A 138 -7.13 10.98 6.89
N VAL A 139 -6.07 11.08 7.70
CA VAL A 139 -4.74 10.54 7.39
C VAL A 139 -4.76 9.01 7.42
N ASP A 140 -5.37 8.42 8.44
CA ASP A 140 -5.52 6.97 8.59
C ASP A 140 -6.25 6.38 7.39
N ILE A 141 -7.33 7.04 6.97
CA ILE A 141 -8.16 6.63 5.84
C ILE A 141 -7.40 6.80 4.52
N SER A 142 -6.72 7.95 4.33
CA SER A 142 -5.91 8.17 3.12
C SER A 142 -4.86 7.09 2.92
N LEU A 143 -4.13 6.72 3.97
CA LEU A 143 -3.15 5.64 3.94
C LEU A 143 -3.78 4.27 3.68
N ALA A 144 -4.90 3.95 4.32
CA ALA A 144 -5.59 2.68 4.12
C ALA A 144 -6.05 2.52 2.67
N VAL A 145 -6.67 3.54 2.10
CA VAL A 145 -7.10 3.57 0.69
C VAL A 145 -5.89 3.49 -0.25
N LEU A 146 -4.81 4.22 0.02
CA LEU A 146 -3.59 4.20 -0.79
C LEU A 146 -3.03 2.78 -0.95
N PHE A 147 -2.94 2.03 0.16
CA PHE A 147 -2.42 0.67 0.12
C PHE A 147 -3.32 -0.32 -0.64
N GLU A 148 -4.58 0.01 -0.87
CA GLU A 148 -5.44 -0.76 -1.76
C GLU A 148 -5.00 -0.70 -3.23
N GLY A 149 -4.34 0.38 -3.65
CA GLY A 149 -3.71 0.54 -4.97
C GLY A 149 -2.30 -0.04 -5.07
N VAL A 150 -1.67 -0.47 -3.98
CA VAL A 150 -0.32 -1.04 -3.96
C VAL A 150 -0.37 -2.55 -4.05
N TYR A 151 0.60 -3.17 -4.72
CA TYR A 151 0.71 -4.62 -4.79
C TYR A 151 1.23 -5.20 -3.48
N THR A 152 0.32 -5.76 -2.68
CA THR A 152 0.57 -6.23 -1.30
C THR A 152 0.75 -7.74 -1.17
N ARG A 153 0.74 -8.51 -2.28
CA ARG A 153 0.90 -9.97 -2.26
C ARG A 153 2.12 -10.44 -1.47
N ASN A 154 3.14 -9.61 -1.42
CA ASN A 154 4.36 -9.90 -0.66
C ASN A 154 4.15 -9.95 0.87
N LEU A 155 3.01 -9.51 1.39
CA LEU A 155 2.65 -9.64 2.80
C LEU A 155 2.10 -11.03 3.13
N SER A 156 1.69 -11.82 2.13
CA SER A 156 1.28 -13.21 2.30
C SER A 156 2.49 -14.15 2.35
N LEU A 157 2.33 -15.33 2.96
CA LEU A 157 3.38 -16.37 3.04
C LEU A 157 3.83 -16.82 1.64
N SER A 158 2.89 -17.10 0.76
CA SER A 158 3.17 -17.54 -0.62
C SER A 158 3.89 -16.47 -1.44
N GLY A 159 3.53 -15.20 -1.26
CA GLY A 159 4.20 -14.09 -1.95
C GLY A 159 5.62 -13.81 -1.43
N ALA A 160 5.85 -14.02 -0.13
CA ALA A 160 7.18 -13.89 0.47
C ALA A 160 8.15 -14.97 -0.04
N LEU A 161 7.68 -16.21 -0.21
CA LEU A 161 8.47 -17.32 -0.76
C LEU A 161 8.82 -17.13 -2.24
N ILE A 162 7.90 -16.60 -3.04
CA ILE A 162 8.12 -16.32 -4.48
C ILE A 162 9.10 -15.17 -4.70
N SER A 163 9.16 -14.21 -3.79
CA SER A 163 10.06 -13.05 -3.90
C SER A 163 11.45 -13.27 -3.28
N ALA A 164 11.67 -14.38 -2.56
CA ALA A 164 12.94 -14.71 -1.93
C ALA A 164 14.07 -15.09 -2.91
N PRO A 165 13.84 -15.90 -3.99
CA PRO A 165 14.92 -16.35 -4.86
C PRO A 165 15.70 -15.21 -5.54
N GLY A 166 15.01 -14.17 -5.98
CA GLY A 166 15.65 -13.03 -6.66
C GLY A 166 16.61 -12.20 -5.78
N ARG A 167 16.48 -12.31 -4.45
CA ARG A 167 17.35 -11.59 -3.50
C ARG A 167 18.59 -12.40 -3.12
N LEU A 168 18.53 -13.72 -3.15
CA LEU A 168 19.68 -14.58 -2.90
C LEU A 168 20.68 -14.52 -4.06
N LEU A 169 20.19 -14.46 -5.30
CA LEU A 169 21.03 -14.34 -6.49
C LEU A 169 21.70 -12.95 -6.61
N ALA A 170 21.06 -11.88 -6.15
CA ALA A 170 21.66 -10.54 -6.13
C ALA A 170 22.77 -10.38 -5.07
N ARG A 171 22.80 -11.26 -4.07
CA ARG A 171 23.80 -11.21 -2.99
C ARG A 171 25.00 -12.14 -3.21
N ALA A 172 24.91 -13.05 -4.16
CA ALA A 172 25.98 -13.98 -4.55
C ALA A 172 26.86 -13.46 -5.70
N GLY A 173 26.62 -12.24 -6.17
CA GLY A 173 27.34 -11.59 -7.27
C GLY A 173 28.19 -10.39 -6.88
N ASP A 174 28.45 -10.18 -5.57
CA ASP A 174 29.44 -9.20 -5.07
C ASP A 174 30.65 -9.90 -4.49
#